data_1cea679e7c074914f3f174c294716d45
#
_entry.id   1cea679e7c074914f3f174c294716d45
#
_cell.length_a   1.000
_cell.length_b   1.000
_cell.length_c   1.000
_cell.angle_alpha   90.00
_cell.angle_beta   90.00
_cell.angle_gamma   90.00
#
_symmetry.space_group_name_H-M   'P 1'
#
loop_
_entity.id
_entity.type
_entity.pdbx_description
1 polymer ?
#
loop_
_entity_poly.entity_id
_entity_poly.type
_entity_poly.pdbx_seq_one_letter_code
_entity_poly.pdbx_strand_id
1 'polypeptide(L)' 'MIREHIVFETRHGSPYDRGAADSYYERGRNPHYFIGDSYNSPRVTYKDMTPDEVEAYHAGYDDNEESGEHKDWG' A
#
# COMPACT_ATOMS: atom_id res chain seq x y z
N MET A 1 -7.54 19.21 -6.09
CA MET A 1 -8.62 18.57 -5.37
C MET A 1 -8.18 18.15 -4.00
N ILE A 2 -9.08 18.22 -3.13
CA ILE A 2 -8.78 18.04 -1.75
C ILE A 2 -8.82 16.57 -1.36
N ARG A 3 -7.70 16.05 -0.91
CA ARG A 3 -7.63 14.66 -0.50
C ARG A 3 -8.10 14.46 0.93
N GLU A 4 -8.37 15.54 1.62
CA GLU A 4 -8.74 15.45 3.03
C GLU A 4 -10.05 14.70 3.25
N HIS A 5 -10.86 14.58 2.19
CA HIS A 5 -12.10 13.83 2.27
C HIS A 5 -11.93 12.35 1.93
N ILE A 6 -10.73 11.97 1.53
CA ILE A 6 -10.44 10.59 1.16
C ILE A 6 -9.71 9.97 2.32
N VAL A 7 -10.35 8.98 2.94
CA VAL A 7 -9.74 8.29 4.08
C VAL A 7 -9.35 6.90 3.62
N PHE A 8 -8.05 6.68 3.52
CA PHE A 8 -7.55 5.37 3.17
C PHE A 8 -7.43 4.52 4.44
N GLU A 9 -7.83 3.27 4.32
CA GLU A 9 -7.64 2.34 5.41
C GLU A 9 -6.17 2.05 5.55
N THR A 10 -5.64 2.23 6.75
CA THR A 10 -4.21 2.09 7.00
C THR A 10 -3.87 0.91 7.88
N ARG A 11 -4.82 0.01 8.12
CA ARG A 11 -4.54 -1.16 8.94
C ARG A 11 -3.44 -2.00 8.30
N HIS A 12 -2.78 -2.79 9.13
CA HIS A 12 -1.73 -3.69 8.65
C HIS A 12 -2.31 -4.64 7.59
N GLY A 13 -1.69 -4.67 6.43
CA GLY A 13 -2.16 -5.52 5.33
C GLY A 13 -3.08 -4.82 4.35
N SER A 14 -3.55 -3.60 4.66
CA SER A 14 -4.42 -2.86 3.74
C SER A 14 -3.67 -2.43 2.49
N PRO A 15 -4.39 -2.04 1.43
CA PRO A 15 -3.71 -1.57 0.21
C PRO A 15 -2.73 -0.44 0.48
N TYR A 16 -3.12 0.54 1.28
CA TYR A 16 -2.24 1.66 1.61
C TYR A 16 -0.98 1.15 2.33
N ASP A 17 -1.17 0.27 3.32
CA ASP A 17 -0.06 -0.27 4.08
C ASP A 17 0.91 -1.04 3.18
N ARG A 18 0.38 -1.83 2.25
CA ARG A 18 1.25 -2.61 1.37
C ARG A 18 2.00 -1.74 0.38
N GLY A 19 1.35 -0.65 -0.09
CA GLY A 19 2.04 0.30 -0.95
C GLY A 19 3.22 0.94 -0.23
N ALA A 20 2.99 1.39 0.98
CA ALA A 20 4.05 2.01 1.77
C ALA A 20 5.17 1.01 2.04
N ALA A 21 4.83 -0.25 2.34
CA ALA A 21 5.83 -1.27 2.60
C ALA A 21 6.67 -1.55 1.36
N ASP A 22 6.03 -1.63 0.19
CA ASP A 22 6.78 -1.91 -1.03
C ASP A 22 7.75 -0.79 -1.35
N SER A 23 7.35 0.46 -1.09
CA SER A 23 8.28 1.58 -1.24
C SER A 23 9.41 1.50 -0.22
N TYR A 24 9.07 1.21 1.03
CA TYR A 24 10.07 1.13 2.09
C TYR A 24 11.14 0.09 1.78
N TYR A 25 10.72 -1.07 1.25
CA TYR A 25 11.65 -2.14 0.93
C TYR A 25 12.17 -2.06 -0.51
N GLU A 26 11.80 -1.00 -1.24
CA GLU A 26 12.28 -0.76 -2.60
C GLU A 26 11.96 -1.92 -3.54
N ARG A 27 10.76 -2.46 -3.40
CA ARG A 27 10.34 -3.59 -4.23
C ARG A 27 9.71 -3.18 -5.56
N GLY A 28 9.42 -1.88 -5.72
CA GLY A 28 8.68 -1.43 -6.89
C GLY A 28 7.18 -1.62 -6.70
N ARG A 29 6.41 -1.06 -7.61
CA ARG A 29 4.96 -1.06 -7.50
C ARG A 29 4.38 -2.39 -7.93
N ASN A 30 3.60 -2.99 -7.06
CA ASN A 30 2.92 -4.25 -7.34
C ASN A 30 1.64 -4.28 -6.52
N PRO A 31 0.57 -3.63 -7.00
CA PRO A 31 -0.66 -3.50 -6.21
C PRO A 31 -1.17 -4.82 -5.70
N HIS A 32 -1.38 -4.88 -4.41
CA HIS A 32 -1.92 -6.04 -3.71
C HIS A 32 -2.28 -5.64 -2.30
N TYR A 33 -3.01 -6.50 -1.62
CA TYR A 33 -3.25 -6.31 -0.20
C TYR A 33 -3.69 -7.63 0.40
N PHE A 34 -3.81 -7.65 1.73
CA PHE A 34 -4.26 -8.82 2.46
C PHE A 34 -5.57 -8.51 3.15
N ILE A 35 -6.53 -9.44 3.08
CA ILE A 35 -7.85 -9.21 3.63
C ILE A 35 -7.79 -9.09 5.15
N GLY A 36 -6.98 -9.92 5.80
CA GLY A 36 -6.85 -9.85 7.25
C GLY A 36 -5.51 -9.28 7.68
N ASP A 37 -5.29 -9.23 8.98
CA ASP A 37 -4.07 -8.68 9.55
C ASP A 37 -2.94 -9.70 9.64
N SER A 38 -3.23 -10.94 9.33
CA SER A 38 -2.29 -12.04 9.49
C SER A 38 -1.63 -12.37 8.16
N TYR A 39 -0.42 -12.89 8.22
CA TYR A 39 0.26 -13.36 7.01
C TYR A 39 -0.47 -14.54 6.38
N ASN A 40 -1.35 -15.19 7.12
CA ASN A 40 -2.13 -16.29 6.59
C ASN A 40 -3.39 -15.83 5.88
N SER A 41 -3.62 -14.52 5.84
CA SER A 41 -4.80 -13.99 5.18
C SER A 41 -4.69 -14.12 3.67
N PRO A 42 -5.82 -14.28 2.97
CA PRO A 42 -5.80 -14.32 1.52
C PRO A 42 -5.21 -13.05 0.94
N ARG A 43 -4.41 -13.21 -0.10
CA ARG A 43 -3.82 -12.08 -0.81
C ARG A 43 -4.69 -11.73 -1.99
N VAL A 44 -4.98 -10.44 -2.13
CA VAL A 44 -5.74 -9.93 -3.27
C VAL A 44 -4.76 -9.22 -4.19
N THR A 45 -4.73 -9.62 -5.46
CA THR A 45 -3.79 -9.04 -6.41
C THR A 45 -4.51 -8.01 -7.29
N TYR A 46 -3.72 -7.31 -8.09
CA TYR A 46 -4.19 -6.17 -8.87
C TYR A 46 -5.50 -6.46 -9.63
N LYS A 47 -5.59 -7.59 -10.27
CA LYS A 47 -6.74 -7.86 -11.13
C LYS A 47 -8.03 -8.04 -10.34
N ASP A 48 -7.92 -8.30 -9.05
CA ASP A 48 -9.09 -8.46 -8.19
C ASP A 48 -9.33 -7.25 -7.30
N MET A 49 -8.53 -6.20 -7.46
CA MET A 49 -8.66 -4.99 -6.65
C MET A 49 -9.62 -4.01 -7.32
N THR A 50 -10.38 -3.31 -6.47
CA THR A 50 -11.20 -2.22 -6.98
C THR A 50 -10.33 -1.03 -7.32
N PRO A 51 -10.83 -0.10 -8.16
CA PRO A 51 -10.05 1.12 -8.45
C PRO A 51 -9.66 1.88 -7.19
N ASP A 52 -10.54 1.91 -6.18
CA ASP A 52 -10.22 2.62 -4.94
C ASP A 52 -9.08 1.93 -4.20
N GLU A 53 -9.05 0.60 -4.23
CA GLU A 53 -7.98 -0.15 -3.58
C GLU A 53 -6.65 0.07 -4.29
N VAL A 54 -6.67 0.10 -5.61
CA VAL A 54 -5.45 0.38 -6.37
C VAL A 54 -4.95 1.78 -6.06
N GLU A 55 -5.85 2.75 -6.00
CA GLU A 55 -5.48 4.12 -5.68
C GLU A 55 -4.88 4.19 -4.28
N ALA A 56 -5.46 3.48 -3.31
CA ALA A 56 -4.93 3.47 -1.96
C ALA A 56 -3.51 2.90 -1.92
N TYR A 57 -3.28 1.84 -2.69
CA TYR A 57 -1.94 1.26 -2.76
C TYR A 57 -0.94 2.30 -3.27
N HIS A 58 -1.27 2.94 -4.38
CA HIS A 58 -0.35 3.94 -4.95
C HIS A 58 -0.17 5.13 -4.03
N ALA A 59 -1.23 5.51 -3.31
CA ALA A 59 -1.11 6.60 -2.35
C ALA A 59 -0.12 6.26 -1.25
N GLY A 60 -0.19 5.04 -0.73
CA GLY A 60 0.75 4.61 0.30
C GLY A 60 2.17 4.58 -0.24
N TYR A 61 2.33 4.05 -1.45
CA TYR A 61 3.65 4.01 -2.07
C TYR A 61 4.21 5.43 -2.25
N ASP A 62 3.39 6.32 -2.81
CA ASP A 62 3.84 7.69 -3.07
C ASP A 62 4.13 8.44 -1.78
N ASP A 63 3.32 8.25 -0.75
CA ASP A 63 3.56 8.92 0.53
C ASP A 63 4.88 8.49 1.12
N ASN A 64 5.22 7.22 1.03
CA ASN A 64 6.49 6.75 1.55
C ASN A 64 7.66 7.24 0.69
N GLU A 65 7.47 7.29 -0.64
CA GLU A 65 8.50 7.82 -1.52
C GLU A 65 8.79 9.28 -1.19
N GLU A 66 7.73 10.03 -0.93
CA GLU A 66 7.88 11.45 -0.62
C GLU A 66 8.58 11.64 0.72
N SER A 67 8.31 10.77 1.68
CA SER A 67 8.98 10.87 2.98
C SER A 67 10.44 10.43 2.90
N GLY A 68 10.79 9.66 1.89
CA GLY A 68 12.16 9.22 1.70
C GLY A 68 12.59 8.09 2.61
N GLU A 69 11.65 7.44 3.27
CA GLU A 69 12.00 6.37 4.20
C GLU A 69 12.13 5.05 3.48
N HIS A 70 13.28 4.46 3.57
CA HIS A 70 13.58 3.20 2.91
C HIS A 70 14.37 2.31 3.85
N LYS A 71 14.26 1.02 3.60
CA LYS A 71 15.06 0.06 4.34
C LYS A 71 16.54 0.29 4.06
N ASP A 72 17.32 0.25 5.12
CA ASP A 72 18.77 0.39 4.99
C ASP A 72 19.36 -0.95 4.59
N TRP A 73 19.82 -1.04 3.36
CA TRP A 73 20.42 -2.26 2.84
C TRP A 73 21.91 -2.31 3.06
N GLY A 74 22.50 -1.19 3.43
CA GLY A 74 23.92 -1.09 3.68
C GLY A 74 24.25 -1.48 5.10
#